data_dac933ed623c2f4943c3bfacb580b001
#
_entry.id   dac933ed623c2f4943c3bfacb580b001
#
_cell.length_a   1.000
_cell.length_b   1.000
_cell.length_c   1.000
_cell.angle_alpha   90.00
_cell.angle_beta   90.00
_cell.angle_gamma   90.00
#
_symmetry.space_group_name_H-M   'P 1'
#
loop_
_entity.id
_entity.type
_entity.pdbx_description
1 polymer ?
#
loop_
_entity_poly.entity_id
_entity_poly.type
_entity_poly.pdbx_seq_one_letter_code
_entity_poly.pdbx_strand_id
1 'polypeptide(L)'
;MTRYDEGGEYGWHVDGDATHMGAKYFDFEGKRELTSTIDPALLGTIRKLSASVIINDDYEGGDFETMHLHDGNIIKSKVKAAPGSAIIFPSTVTHRVTPVIKGTRYSIVVWFAGPPFV
;
A
#
# COMPACT_ATOMS: atom_id res chain seq x y z
N MET A 1 -1.45 11.41 -5.60
CA MET A 1 -0.26 11.77 -4.82
C MET A 1 -0.62 11.79 -3.34
N THR A 2 0.23 11.21 -2.53
CA THR A 2 0.04 11.14 -1.09
C THR A 2 0.92 12.19 -0.41
N ARG A 3 0.34 12.89 0.55
CA ARG A 3 1.02 13.93 1.33
C ARG A 3 0.88 13.61 2.82
N TYR A 4 2.00 13.56 3.54
CA TYR A 4 2.03 13.46 4.98
C TYR A 4 2.72 14.69 5.57
N ASP A 5 1.98 15.48 6.33
CA ASP A 5 2.52 16.58 7.13
C ASP A 5 3.06 16.04 8.47
N GLU A 6 3.60 16.92 9.32
CA GLU A 6 4.10 16.54 10.63
C GLU A 6 3.05 15.77 11.42
N GLY A 7 3.43 14.63 11.97
CA GLY A 7 2.53 13.70 12.65
C GLY A 7 1.77 12.75 11.72
N GLY A 8 1.81 12.99 10.40
CA GLY A 8 1.18 12.09 9.42
C GLY A 8 1.90 10.75 9.36
N GLU A 9 1.11 9.69 9.32
CA GLU A 9 1.63 8.32 9.28
C GLU A 9 0.65 7.39 8.58
N TYR A 10 1.13 6.20 8.26
CA TYR A 10 0.29 5.10 7.83
C TYR A 10 0.73 3.85 8.57
N GLY A 11 -0.15 3.32 9.43
CA GLY A 11 0.16 2.17 10.27
C GLY A 11 0.40 0.88 9.50
N TRP A 12 0.80 -0.16 10.22
CA TRP A 12 1.05 -1.47 9.62
C TRP A 12 -0.18 -2.00 8.87
N HIS A 13 0.01 -2.34 7.61
CA HIS A 13 -1.05 -2.85 6.74
C HIS A 13 -0.46 -3.62 5.55
N VAL A 14 -1.34 -4.30 4.83
CA VAL A 14 -1.06 -4.87 3.50
C VAL A 14 -1.93 -4.15 2.47
N ASP A 15 -1.45 -4.02 1.27
CA ASP A 15 -2.22 -3.38 0.18
C ASP A 15 -3.18 -4.34 -0.48
N GLY A 16 -2.90 -5.63 -0.41
CA GLY A 16 -3.73 -6.68 -0.97
C GLY A 16 -3.58 -7.97 -0.19
N ASP A 17 -4.70 -8.54 0.20
CA ASP A 17 -4.80 -9.79 0.96
C ASP A 17 -5.32 -10.95 0.10
N ALA A 18 -5.15 -10.85 -1.21
CA ALA A 18 -5.70 -11.75 -2.23
C ALA A 18 -7.22 -11.62 -2.41
N THR A 19 -7.86 -10.63 -1.82
CA THR A 19 -9.27 -10.33 -2.05
C THR A 19 -9.46 -9.73 -3.44
N HIS A 20 -10.43 -10.24 -4.19
CA HIS A 20 -10.72 -9.75 -5.53
C HIS A 20 -11.20 -8.31 -5.50
N MET A 21 -10.60 -7.46 -6.33
CA MET A 21 -11.05 -6.09 -6.48
C MET A 21 -12.44 -6.06 -7.11
N GLY A 22 -13.28 -5.14 -6.61
CA GLY A 22 -14.66 -5.07 -7.07
C GLY A 22 -15.49 -6.28 -6.68
N ALA A 23 -15.06 -7.00 -5.64
CA ALA A 23 -15.88 -8.06 -5.09
C ALA A 23 -17.27 -7.52 -4.78
N LYS A 24 -18.27 -8.23 -5.22
CA LYS A 24 -19.66 -7.89 -4.89
C LYS A 24 -19.86 -8.09 -3.39
N TYR A 25 -20.36 -7.09 -2.73
CA TYR A 25 -20.80 -7.24 -1.35
C TYR A 25 -22.32 -7.16 -1.28
N PHE A 26 -22.86 -7.75 -0.24
CA PHE A 26 -24.29 -7.71 0.02
C PHE A 26 -24.58 -6.55 0.97
N ASP A 27 -25.61 -5.77 0.64
CA ASP A 27 -26.17 -4.81 1.59
C ASP A 27 -26.98 -5.54 2.67
N PHE A 28 -27.56 -4.78 3.59
CA PHE A 28 -28.37 -5.33 4.67
C PHE A 28 -29.62 -6.08 4.19
N GLU A 29 -30.05 -5.86 2.95
CA GLU A 29 -31.20 -6.52 2.35
C GLU A 29 -30.79 -7.73 1.50
N GLY A 30 -29.52 -8.06 1.45
CA GLY A 30 -28.99 -9.16 0.68
C GLY A 30 -28.82 -8.87 -0.81
N LYS A 31 -28.91 -7.60 -1.21
CA LYS A 31 -28.66 -7.20 -2.60
C LYS A 31 -27.17 -7.07 -2.87
N ARG A 32 -26.75 -7.59 -4.03
CA ARG A 32 -25.39 -7.45 -4.50
C ARG A 32 -25.17 -6.05 -5.07
N GLU A 33 -24.19 -5.34 -4.54
CA GLU A 33 -23.74 -4.07 -5.11
C GLU A 33 -22.32 -4.18 -5.62
N LEU A 34 -22.09 -3.56 -6.78
CA LEU A 34 -20.74 -3.32 -7.27
C LEU A 34 -20.28 -1.97 -6.71
N THR A 35 -19.04 -1.95 -6.20
CA THR A 35 -18.44 -0.67 -5.85
C THR A 35 -18.34 0.19 -7.10
N SER A 36 -19.00 1.34 -7.10
CA SER A 36 -19.14 2.22 -8.27
C SER A 36 -17.83 2.89 -8.70
N THR A 37 -16.73 2.67 -7.97
CA THR A 37 -15.44 3.34 -8.19
C THR A 37 -14.41 2.46 -8.89
N ILE A 38 -14.74 1.22 -9.26
CA ILE A 38 -13.79 0.30 -9.85
C ILE A 38 -14.03 0.19 -11.35
N ASP A 39 -12.94 0.39 -12.10
CA ASP A 39 -12.91 0.15 -13.53
C ASP A 39 -13.36 -1.30 -13.80
N PRO A 40 -14.35 -1.53 -14.69
CA PRO A 40 -14.79 -2.88 -15.04
C PRO A 40 -13.65 -3.81 -15.48
N ALA A 41 -12.58 -3.28 -16.07
CA ALA A 41 -11.41 -4.07 -16.46
C ALA A 41 -10.67 -4.67 -15.26
N LEU A 42 -10.85 -4.13 -14.05
CA LEU A 42 -10.21 -4.61 -12.84
C LEU A 42 -11.06 -5.60 -12.04
N LEU A 43 -12.31 -5.85 -12.48
CA LEU A 43 -13.19 -6.79 -11.79
C LEU A 43 -12.60 -8.19 -11.79
N GLY A 44 -12.59 -8.82 -10.62
CA GLY A 44 -12.04 -10.17 -10.45
C GLY A 44 -10.52 -10.24 -10.38
N THR A 45 -9.82 -9.09 -10.48
CA THR A 45 -8.37 -9.05 -10.29
C THR A 45 -8.02 -8.83 -8.83
N ILE A 46 -6.75 -9.06 -8.50
CA ILE A 46 -6.19 -8.74 -7.19
C ILE A 46 -5.02 -7.78 -7.37
N ARG A 47 -4.70 -7.01 -6.34
CA ARG A 47 -3.46 -6.23 -6.29
C ARG A 47 -2.31 -7.19 -6.09
N LYS A 48 -1.34 -7.19 -7.01
CA LYS A 48 -0.18 -8.10 -6.99
C LYS A 48 1.09 -7.38 -6.57
N LEU A 49 1.32 -6.21 -7.13
CA LEU A 49 2.50 -5.40 -6.85
C LEU A 49 2.07 -4.01 -6.44
N SER A 50 2.79 -3.47 -5.48
CA SER A 50 2.66 -2.09 -5.03
C SER A 50 3.96 -1.35 -5.33
N ALA A 51 3.85 -0.07 -5.68
CA ALA A 51 4.99 0.80 -5.87
C ALA A 51 4.73 2.11 -5.15
N SER A 52 5.75 2.60 -4.44
CA SER A 52 5.75 3.94 -3.83
C SER A 52 6.87 4.74 -4.48
N VAL A 53 6.48 5.73 -5.28
CA VAL A 53 7.44 6.63 -5.93
C VAL A 53 7.75 7.77 -4.98
N ILE A 54 9.02 7.94 -4.63
CA ILE A 54 9.48 8.97 -3.71
C ILE A 54 9.64 10.28 -4.46
N ILE A 55 8.97 11.32 -3.99
CA ILE A 55 9.00 12.65 -4.63
C ILE A 55 10.06 13.53 -4.00
N ASN A 56 10.19 13.50 -2.67
CA ASN A 56 11.13 14.36 -1.94
C ASN A 56 11.81 13.60 -0.80
N ASP A 57 12.84 14.20 -0.22
CA ASP A 57 13.56 13.67 0.93
C ASP A 57 13.91 14.74 1.98
N ASP A 58 13.37 15.95 1.84
CA ASP A 58 13.61 17.09 2.72
C ASP A 58 12.67 17.07 3.95
N TYR A 59 12.57 15.91 4.60
CA TYR A 59 11.78 15.69 5.82
C TYR A 59 12.50 14.73 6.77
N GLU A 60 12.09 14.72 8.03
CA GLU A 60 12.57 13.79 9.04
C GLU A 60 11.42 12.86 9.46
N GLY A 61 11.75 11.61 9.78
CA GLY A 61 10.75 10.58 10.01
C GLY A 61 10.13 10.13 8.70
N GLY A 62 8.89 9.69 8.72
CA GLY A 62 8.21 9.26 7.51
C GLY A 62 8.92 8.11 6.79
N ASP A 63 9.50 7.19 7.58
CA ASP A 63 10.28 6.08 7.03
C ASP A 63 9.36 4.98 6.53
N PHE A 64 9.71 4.41 5.37
CA PHE A 64 9.05 3.22 4.86
C PHE A 64 9.69 1.99 5.50
N GLU A 65 8.87 1.19 6.19
CA GLU A 65 9.31 -0.01 6.87
C GLU A 65 8.48 -1.20 6.43
N THR A 66 9.13 -2.35 6.34
CA THR A 66 8.49 -3.64 6.07
C THR A 66 8.64 -4.56 7.28
N MET A 67 7.74 -5.51 7.41
CA MET A 67 7.79 -6.53 8.46
C MET A 67 7.53 -7.90 7.86
N HIS A 68 8.35 -8.88 8.26
CA HIS A 68 8.18 -10.27 7.85
C HIS A 68 8.62 -11.23 8.94
N LEU A 69 8.19 -12.48 8.83
CA LEU A 69 8.62 -13.56 9.73
C LEU A 69 9.80 -14.30 9.13
N HIS A 70 10.82 -14.55 9.95
CA HIS A 70 11.96 -15.38 9.59
C HIS A 70 12.36 -16.21 10.80
N ASP A 71 12.36 -17.54 10.65
CA ASP A 71 12.66 -18.49 11.71
C ASP A 71 11.90 -18.22 13.02
N GLY A 72 10.61 -17.89 12.91
CA GLY A 72 9.75 -17.60 14.06
C GLY A 72 9.93 -16.20 14.66
N ASN A 73 10.84 -15.40 14.13
CA ASN A 73 11.10 -14.05 14.59
C ASN A 73 10.49 -13.02 13.64
N ILE A 74 10.01 -11.91 14.21
CA ILE A 74 9.54 -10.76 13.44
C ILE A 74 10.73 -9.90 13.09
N ILE A 75 10.95 -9.68 11.79
CA ILE A 75 12.02 -8.83 11.28
C ILE A 75 11.41 -7.59 10.64
N LYS A 76 11.85 -6.42 11.11
CA LYS A 76 11.48 -5.12 10.54
C LYS A 76 12.66 -4.57 9.76
N SER A 77 12.39 -4.09 8.56
CA SER A 77 13.41 -3.51 7.68
C SER A 77 12.99 -2.11 7.25
N LYS A 78 13.93 -1.17 7.32
CA LYS A 78 13.73 0.17 6.79
C LYS A 78 14.27 0.21 5.37
N VAL A 79 13.45 0.70 4.44
CA VAL A 79 13.84 0.87 3.05
C VAL A 79 13.94 2.35 2.75
N LYS A 80 15.11 2.77 2.27
CA LYS A 80 15.33 4.14 1.82
C LYS A 80 15.49 4.18 0.31
N ALA A 81 14.87 5.16 -0.31
CA ALA A 81 14.99 5.39 -1.74
C ALA A 81 15.16 6.90 -1.99
N ALA A 82 15.98 7.24 -2.95
CA ALA A 82 16.19 8.63 -3.33
C ALA A 82 14.96 9.20 -4.06
N PRO A 83 14.77 10.53 -4.06
CA PRO A 83 13.74 11.14 -4.88
C PRO A 83 13.85 10.73 -6.35
N GLY A 84 12.70 10.46 -6.97
CA GLY A 84 12.62 9.93 -8.32
C GLY A 84 12.72 8.42 -8.42
N SER A 85 13.03 7.73 -7.32
CA SER A 85 13.07 6.26 -7.25
C SER A 85 11.74 5.69 -6.76
N ALA A 86 11.51 4.43 -7.04
CA ALA A 86 10.35 3.70 -6.56
C ALA A 86 10.76 2.54 -5.67
N ILE A 87 10.00 2.34 -4.60
CA ILE A 87 10.05 1.12 -3.79
C ILE A 87 8.95 0.20 -4.33
N ILE A 88 9.33 -0.96 -4.85
CA ILE A 88 8.40 -1.92 -5.43
C ILE A 88 8.39 -3.17 -4.55
N PHE A 89 7.21 -3.62 -4.19
CA PHE A 89 7.05 -4.77 -3.31
C PHE A 89 5.74 -5.54 -3.63
N PRO A 90 5.69 -6.84 -3.31
CA PRO A 90 4.43 -7.58 -3.40
C PRO A 90 3.37 -6.94 -2.51
N SER A 91 2.15 -6.81 -3.01
CA SER A 91 1.08 -6.13 -2.27
C SER A 91 0.70 -6.81 -0.95
N THR A 92 1.11 -8.07 -0.77
CA THR A 92 0.90 -8.84 0.46
C THR A 92 1.93 -8.56 1.56
N VAL A 93 2.97 -7.77 1.28
CA VAL A 93 3.98 -7.43 2.28
C VAL A 93 3.40 -6.44 3.30
N THR A 94 3.54 -6.78 4.57
CA THR A 94 3.15 -5.87 5.67
C THR A 94 4.15 -4.73 5.74
N HIS A 95 3.65 -3.52 5.68
CA HIS A 95 4.49 -2.31 5.64
C HIS A 95 3.80 -1.14 6.33
N ARG A 96 4.58 -0.12 6.60
CA ARG A 96 4.08 1.14 7.17
C ARG A 96 4.92 2.33 6.73
N VAL A 97 4.38 3.52 6.96
CA VAL A 97 5.13 4.78 6.94
C VAL A 97 5.11 5.32 8.38
N THR A 98 6.27 5.50 8.98
CA THR A 98 6.39 6.04 10.33
C THR A 98 5.97 7.50 10.36
N PRO A 99 5.62 8.07 11.55
CA PRO A 99 5.24 9.47 11.63
C PRO A 99 6.32 10.41 11.07
N VAL A 100 5.88 11.40 10.30
CA VAL A 100 6.74 12.50 9.88
C VAL A 100 7.02 13.37 11.09
N ILE A 101 8.29 13.57 11.43
CA ILE A 101 8.72 14.35 12.58
C ILE A 101 8.84 15.83 12.21
N LYS A 102 9.37 16.11 11.03
CA LYS A 102 9.59 17.46 10.53
C LYS A 102 9.48 17.49 9.01
N GLY A 103 8.85 18.54 8.50
CA GLY A 103 8.66 18.72 7.06
C GLY A 103 7.43 18.00 6.53
N THR A 104 7.39 17.78 5.24
CA THR A 104 6.28 17.16 4.53
C THR A 104 6.80 16.09 3.58
N ARG A 105 6.21 14.91 3.63
CA ARG A 105 6.55 13.78 2.77
C ARG A 105 5.54 13.68 1.63
N TYR A 106 6.06 13.61 0.39
CA TYR A 106 5.24 13.38 -0.80
C TYR A 106 5.65 12.06 -1.48
N SER A 107 4.66 11.30 -1.90
CA SER A 107 4.85 10.08 -2.69
C SER A 107 3.70 9.85 -3.64
N ILE A 108 3.92 9.00 -4.64
CA ILE A 108 2.88 8.50 -5.52
C ILE A 108 2.79 7.01 -5.32
N VAL A 109 1.60 6.52 -4.99
CA VAL A 109 1.36 5.09 -4.81
C VAL A 109 0.69 4.54 -6.06
N VAL A 110 1.23 3.44 -6.57
CA VAL A 110 0.71 2.76 -7.75
C VAL A 110 0.52 1.28 -7.42
N TRP A 111 -0.60 0.72 -7.84
CA TRP A 111 -0.86 -0.70 -7.72
C TRP A 111 -0.99 -1.34 -9.08
N PHE A 112 -0.36 -2.51 -9.22
CA PHE A 112 -0.48 -3.35 -10.39
C PHE A 112 -1.39 -4.53 -10.04
N ALA A 113 -2.52 -4.61 -10.72
CA ALA A 113 -3.50 -5.66 -10.50
C ALA A 113 -3.46 -6.68 -11.65
N GLY A 114 -3.84 -7.90 -11.35
CA GLY A 114 -3.91 -8.96 -12.34
C GLY A 114 -4.76 -10.12 -11.86
N PRO A 115 -4.80 -11.23 -12.64
CA PRO A 115 -5.54 -12.41 -12.22
C PRO A 115 -5.03 -12.93 -10.88
N PRO A 116 -5.91 -13.57 -10.07
CA PRO A 116 -5.49 -14.22 -8.85
C PRO A 116 -4.36 -15.23 -9.09
N PHE A 117 -3.54 -15.42 -8.07
CA PHE A 117 -2.52 -16.47 -8.10
C PHE A 117 -3.19 -17.84 -8.09
N VAL A 118 -2.65 -18.75 -8.87
CA VAL A 118 -3.11 -20.15 -8.94
C VAL A 118 -2.14 -21.10 -8.28
#